data_46c4113463083d37179d5a02e3d3e47a
#
_entry.id   46c4113463083d37179d5a02e3d3e47a
#
_cell.length_a   1.000
_cell.length_b   1.000
_cell.length_c   1.000
_cell.angle_alpha   90.00
_cell.angle_beta   90.00
_cell.angle_gamma   90.00
#
_symmetry.space_group_name_H-M   'P 1'
#
loop_
_entity.id
_entity.type
_entity.pdbx_description
1 polymer ?
#
loop_
_entity_poly.entity_id
_entity_poly.type
_entity_poly.pdbx_seq_one_letter_code
_entity_poly.pdbx_strand_id
1 'polypeptide(L)'
;MKKNILITLLAALLLSSCGEYNKLLKSTDYEYKYEAAKNYFAKGQYNRAATLLNELIAILKGTDKAEESLYMLGMSYYNQKDYQTAAQTFIQYYNVYPRGTFTELARFHAGKALYLDTPEPRLDQSGTYSAIQQLQMFMEYFPQSSKKEEAQNMIFALQDKLVMKEYLSAKLYYNMGNYLGNNYQACVITAQNALKDYPYTNLREDLSILILRAKYELAVYLSLIHISEPTRPISIS
;
A
#
# COMPACT_ATOMS: atom_id res chain seq x y z
N MET A 1 -27.83 10.00 -42.76
CA MET A 1 -27.02 11.20 -42.96
C MET A 1 -26.78 11.98 -41.67
N LYS A 2 -27.78 12.38 -40.88
CA LYS A 2 -27.58 13.16 -39.60
C LYS A 2 -26.65 12.49 -38.56
N LYS A 3 -26.69 11.16 -38.42
CA LYS A 3 -25.88 10.39 -37.47
C LYS A 3 -24.38 10.40 -37.83
N ASN A 4 -24.04 10.37 -39.13
CA ASN A 4 -22.66 10.41 -39.60
C ASN A 4 -22.08 11.83 -39.48
N ILE A 5 -22.89 12.88 -39.67
CA ILE A 5 -22.50 14.27 -39.49
C ILE A 5 -22.21 14.53 -38.01
N LEU A 6 -22.98 13.98 -37.07
CA LEU A 6 -22.78 14.13 -35.65
C LEU A 6 -21.46 13.42 -35.20
N ILE A 7 -21.18 12.25 -35.77
CA ILE A 7 -19.92 11.50 -35.47
C ILE A 7 -18.71 12.23 -36.03
N THR A 8 -18.79 12.80 -37.24
CA THR A 8 -17.68 13.58 -37.82
C THR A 8 -17.45 14.88 -37.08
N LEU A 9 -18.51 15.55 -36.60
CA LEU A 9 -18.39 16.78 -35.79
C LEU A 9 -17.76 16.47 -34.42
N LEU A 10 -18.14 15.36 -33.79
CA LEU A 10 -17.58 14.89 -32.53
C LEU A 10 -16.09 14.52 -32.69
N ALA A 11 -15.74 13.84 -33.80
CA ALA A 11 -14.35 13.50 -34.11
C ALA A 11 -13.48 14.74 -34.38
N ALA A 12 -14.01 15.75 -35.06
CA ALA A 12 -13.32 17.03 -35.31
C ALA A 12 -13.03 17.80 -34.01
N LEU A 13 -13.99 17.79 -33.06
CA LEU A 13 -13.79 18.38 -31.72
C LEU A 13 -12.71 17.69 -30.89
N LEU A 14 -12.56 16.37 -31.03
CA LEU A 14 -11.50 15.63 -30.35
C LEU A 14 -10.12 15.89 -30.92
N LEU A 15 -9.99 16.14 -32.22
CA LEU A 15 -8.74 16.44 -32.90
C LEU A 15 -8.21 17.86 -32.61
N SER A 16 -9.08 18.85 -32.38
CA SER A 16 -8.66 20.22 -32.05
C SER A 16 -8.01 20.35 -30.68
N SER A 17 -8.43 19.54 -29.68
CA SER A 17 -7.86 19.53 -28.31
C SER A 17 -6.41 19.05 -28.26
N CYS A 18 -5.96 18.23 -29.21
CA CYS A 18 -4.59 17.73 -29.26
C CYS A 18 -3.58 18.79 -29.76
N GLY A 19 -4.02 19.71 -30.62
CA GLY A 19 -3.16 20.75 -31.19
C GLY A 19 -2.72 21.81 -30.17
N GLU A 20 -3.62 22.22 -29.30
CA GLU A 20 -3.34 23.23 -28.26
C GLU A 20 -2.37 22.70 -27.20
N TYR A 21 -2.55 21.46 -26.76
CA TYR A 21 -1.67 20.84 -25.79
C TYR A 21 -0.24 20.69 -26.33
N ASN A 22 -0.08 20.30 -27.60
CA ASN A 22 1.25 20.19 -28.23
C ASN A 22 1.94 21.56 -28.39
N LYS A 23 1.19 22.63 -28.64
CA LYS A 23 1.74 24.00 -28.65
C LYS A 23 2.21 24.41 -27.25
N LEU A 24 1.41 24.07 -26.22
CA LEU A 24 1.73 24.34 -24.82
C LEU A 24 3.01 23.61 -24.38
N LEU A 25 3.19 22.35 -24.73
CA LEU A 25 4.42 21.58 -24.42
C LEU A 25 5.68 22.23 -25.00
N LYS A 26 5.58 22.82 -26.18
CA LYS A 26 6.70 23.52 -26.89
C LYS A 26 6.89 24.97 -26.45
N SER A 27 5.97 25.52 -25.66
CA SER A 27 6.06 26.90 -25.18
C SER A 27 7.27 27.08 -24.24
N THR A 28 7.90 28.21 -24.28
CA THR A 28 8.92 28.65 -23.30
C THR A 28 8.33 29.59 -22.25
N ASP A 29 7.03 29.88 -22.33
CA ASP A 29 6.31 30.64 -21.32
C ASP A 29 5.95 29.72 -20.15
N TYR A 30 6.78 29.70 -19.11
CA TYR A 30 6.64 28.85 -17.95
C TYR A 30 5.48 29.26 -17.04
N GLU A 31 5.12 30.55 -17.06
CA GLU A 31 3.94 31.06 -16.35
C GLU A 31 2.67 30.47 -16.96
N TYR A 32 2.54 30.56 -18.26
CA TYR A 32 1.43 29.97 -19.00
C TYR A 32 1.35 28.46 -18.83
N LYS A 33 2.50 27.74 -18.82
CA LYS A 33 2.54 26.29 -18.53
C LYS A 33 2.06 25.97 -17.13
N TYR A 34 2.44 26.77 -16.13
CA TYR A 34 2.04 26.56 -14.75
C TYR A 34 0.52 26.72 -14.59
N GLU A 35 -0.07 27.79 -15.10
CA GLU A 35 -1.52 28.01 -15.06
C GLU A 35 -2.28 26.93 -15.83
N ALA A 36 -1.75 26.47 -16.95
CA ALA A 36 -2.31 25.35 -17.70
C ALA A 36 -2.25 24.03 -16.92
N ALA A 37 -1.15 23.75 -16.22
CA ALA A 37 -1.02 22.57 -15.36
C ALA A 37 -2.07 22.57 -14.24
N LYS A 38 -2.29 23.71 -13.57
CA LYS A 38 -3.37 23.88 -12.57
C LYS A 38 -4.74 23.64 -13.18
N ASN A 39 -4.99 24.14 -14.36
CA ASN A 39 -6.27 23.97 -15.06
C ASN A 39 -6.50 22.49 -15.44
N TYR A 40 -5.47 21.79 -15.97
CA TYR A 40 -5.55 20.36 -16.24
C TYR A 40 -5.78 19.54 -14.98
N PHE A 41 -5.09 19.87 -13.89
CA PHE A 41 -5.28 19.24 -12.59
C PHE A 41 -6.71 19.41 -12.09
N ALA A 42 -7.24 20.64 -12.11
CA ALA A 42 -8.61 20.95 -11.69
C ALA A 42 -9.69 20.22 -12.52
N LYS A 43 -9.39 19.96 -13.81
CA LYS A 43 -10.26 19.20 -14.73
C LYS A 43 -10.09 17.68 -14.61
N GLY A 44 -9.26 17.17 -13.69
CA GLY A 44 -8.98 15.74 -13.54
C GLY A 44 -8.11 15.15 -14.66
N GLN A 45 -7.48 16.00 -15.48
CA GLN A 45 -6.58 15.57 -16.56
C GLN A 45 -5.15 15.38 -16.03
N TYR A 46 -5.01 14.48 -15.04
CA TYR A 46 -3.81 14.33 -14.24
C TYR A 46 -2.56 13.97 -15.04
N ASN A 47 -2.70 13.18 -16.12
CA ASN A 47 -1.57 12.86 -17.03
C ASN A 47 -0.97 14.13 -17.67
N ARG A 48 -1.84 15.03 -18.16
CA ARG A 48 -1.40 16.29 -18.77
C ARG A 48 -0.79 17.23 -17.73
N ALA A 49 -1.42 17.31 -16.55
CA ALA A 49 -0.89 18.09 -15.44
C ALA A 49 0.49 17.59 -15.00
N ALA A 50 0.66 16.28 -14.79
CA ALA A 50 1.92 15.68 -14.39
C ALA A 50 3.05 15.93 -15.41
N THR A 51 2.75 15.81 -16.72
CA THR A 51 3.73 16.07 -17.78
C THR A 51 4.27 17.50 -17.71
N LEU A 52 3.40 18.50 -17.54
CA LEU A 52 3.80 19.90 -17.41
C LEU A 52 4.55 20.18 -16.11
N LEU A 53 4.05 19.63 -14.99
CA LEU A 53 4.64 19.82 -13.67
C LEU A 53 6.03 19.21 -13.56
N ASN A 54 6.28 18.04 -14.17
CA ASN A 54 7.61 17.44 -14.21
C ASN A 54 8.66 18.35 -14.85
N GLU A 55 8.30 19.04 -15.93
CA GLU A 55 9.18 20.02 -16.56
C GLU A 55 9.37 21.25 -15.67
N LEU A 56 8.27 21.73 -15.07
CA LEU A 56 8.26 22.99 -14.32
C LEU A 56 9.01 22.91 -12.98
N ILE A 57 9.06 21.76 -12.31
CA ILE A 57 9.69 21.62 -10.98
C ILE A 57 11.16 22.06 -11.00
N ALA A 58 11.91 21.69 -12.04
CA ALA A 58 13.31 22.09 -12.16
C ALA A 58 13.47 23.59 -12.42
N ILE A 59 12.54 24.17 -13.20
CA ILE A 59 12.57 25.56 -13.67
C ILE A 59 12.10 26.53 -12.57
N LEU A 60 11.04 26.13 -11.85
CA LEU A 60 10.43 26.96 -10.80
C LEU A 60 11.19 26.91 -9.46
N LYS A 61 12.29 26.14 -9.37
CA LYS A 61 13.07 26.01 -8.15
C LYS A 61 13.47 27.38 -7.58
N GLY A 62 13.10 27.62 -6.32
CA GLY A 62 13.34 28.89 -5.62
C GLY A 62 12.26 29.95 -5.82
N THR A 63 11.18 29.64 -6.54
CA THR A 63 9.99 30.50 -6.64
C THR A 63 8.87 30.03 -5.72
N ASP A 64 7.89 30.89 -5.45
CA ASP A 64 6.70 30.59 -4.64
C ASP A 64 5.87 29.42 -5.21
N LYS A 65 5.98 29.19 -6.54
CA LYS A 65 5.23 28.15 -7.26
C LYS A 65 5.85 26.78 -7.21
N ALA A 66 7.13 26.68 -6.83
CA ALA A 66 7.85 25.40 -6.80
C ALA A 66 7.25 24.41 -5.81
N GLU A 67 6.87 24.90 -4.63
CA GLU A 67 6.27 24.11 -3.57
C GLU A 67 4.91 23.52 -4.00
N GLU A 68 4.00 24.40 -4.49
CA GLU A 68 2.68 23.98 -4.96
C GLU A 68 2.78 23.00 -6.13
N SER A 69 3.71 23.27 -7.08
CA SER A 69 3.93 22.40 -8.24
C SER A 69 4.34 20.98 -7.86
N LEU A 70 5.24 20.83 -6.90
CA LEU A 70 5.72 19.53 -6.47
C LEU A 70 4.62 18.74 -5.71
N TYR A 71 3.84 19.42 -4.88
CA TYR A 71 2.70 18.78 -4.21
C TYR A 71 1.62 18.36 -5.22
N MET A 72 1.30 19.24 -6.17
CA MET A 72 0.31 18.97 -7.22
C MET A 72 0.76 17.83 -8.15
N LEU A 73 2.08 17.69 -8.40
CA LEU A 73 2.63 16.55 -9.13
C LEU A 73 2.38 15.25 -8.38
N GLY A 74 2.68 15.19 -7.08
CA GLY A 74 2.39 14.03 -6.23
C GLY A 74 0.91 13.65 -6.25
N MET A 75 0.02 14.65 -6.14
CA MET A 75 -1.43 14.44 -6.25
C MET A 75 -1.87 13.99 -7.64
N SER A 76 -1.17 14.42 -8.68
CA SER A 76 -1.46 13.99 -10.06
C SER A 76 -1.17 12.49 -10.22
N TYR A 77 -0.01 12.01 -9.76
CA TYR A 77 0.30 10.58 -9.76
C TYR A 77 -0.65 9.77 -8.87
N TYR A 78 -0.97 10.28 -7.69
CA TYR A 78 -1.92 9.63 -6.78
C TYR A 78 -3.28 9.40 -7.43
N ASN A 79 -3.82 10.40 -8.11
CA ASN A 79 -5.11 10.31 -8.80
C ASN A 79 -5.06 9.45 -10.08
N GLN A 80 -3.87 9.26 -10.66
CA GLN A 80 -3.63 8.29 -11.74
C GLN A 80 -3.50 6.85 -11.22
N LYS A 81 -3.51 6.65 -9.91
CA LYS A 81 -3.24 5.39 -9.21
C LYS A 81 -1.81 4.86 -9.40
N ASP A 82 -0.90 5.73 -9.82
CA ASP A 82 0.54 5.46 -9.77
C ASP A 82 1.05 5.77 -8.36
N TYR A 83 0.70 4.88 -7.43
CA TYR A 83 0.91 5.10 -6.01
C TYR A 83 2.39 5.09 -5.63
N GLN A 84 3.19 4.28 -6.31
CA GLN A 84 4.64 4.22 -6.07
C GLN A 84 5.32 5.55 -6.40
N THR A 85 5.05 6.10 -7.60
CA THR A 85 5.61 7.39 -8.01
C THR A 85 5.03 8.54 -7.17
N ALA A 86 3.75 8.47 -6.81
CA ALA A 86 3.13 9.44 -5.92
C ALA A 86 3.81 9.49 -4.55
N ALA A 87 4.05 8.34 -3.93
CA ALA A 87 4.73 8.24 -2.63
C ALA A 87 6.13 8.85 -2.69
N GLN A 88 6.91 8.50 -3.72
CA GLN A 88 8.26 9.06 -3.93
C GLN A 88 8.22 10.59 -4.10
N THR A 89 7.25 11.11 -4.86
CA THR A 89 7.09 12.55 -5.07
C THR A 89 6.71 13.28 -3.78
N PHE A 90 5.83 12.71 -2.95
CA PHE A 90 5.50 13.28 -1.65
C PHE A 90 6.68 13.21 -0.66
N ILE A 91 7.47 12.13 -0.68
CA ILE A 91 8.71 12.02 0.09
C ILE A 91 9.70 13.11 -0.34
N GLN A 92 9.87 13.31 -1.64
CA GLN A 92 10.68 14.40 -2.16
C GLN A 92 10.16 15.76 -1.68
N TYR A 93 8.85 15.98 -1.70
CA TYR A 93 8.23 17.22 -1.25
C TYR A 93 8.65 17.58 0.18
N TYR A 94 8.41 16.72 1.16
CA TYR A 94 8.68 17.07 2.56
C TYR A 94 10.18 17.06 2.90
N ASN A 95 11.03 16.45 2.07
CA ASN A 95 12.49 16.56 2.20
C ASN A 95 13.00 17.92 1.69
N VAL A 96 12.41 18.44 0.62
CA VAL A 96 12.77 19.75 0.04
C VAL A 96 12.13 20.89 0.84
N TYR A 97 10.88 20.70 1.27
CA TYR A 97 10.07 21.69 1.99
C TYR A 97 9.64 21.17 3.36
N PRO A 98 10.56 21.00 4.33
CA PRO A 98 10.23 20.40 5.65
C PRO A 98 9.28 21.24 6.50
N ARG A 99 9.14 22.53 6.18
CA ARG A 99 8.22 23.49 6.82
C ARG A 99 7.23 24.08 5.82
N GLY A 100 7.03 23.42 4.69
CA GLY A 100 6.13 23.87 3.62
C GLY A 100 4.67 23.76 4.01
N THR A 101 3.84 24.47 3.30
CA THR A 101 2.39 24.58 3.52
C THR A 101 1.69 23.21 3.45
N PHE A 102 2.19 22.31 2.58
CA PHE A 102 1.60 20.98 2.36
C PHE A 102 2.38 19.85 3.02
N THR A 103 3.34 20.14 3.92
CA THR A 103 4.21 19.11 4.51
C THR A 103 3.43 18.05 5.29
N GLU A 104 2.44 18.44 6.07
CA GLU A 104 1.56 17.51 6.77
C GLU A 104 0.81 16.61 5.78
N LEU A 105 0.17 17.20 4.78
CA LEU A 105 -0.58 16.46 3.76
C LEU A 105 0.32 15.59 2.90
N ALA A 106 1.52 16.05 2.55
CA ALA A 106 2.49 15.27 1.78
C ALA A 106 2.95 14.03 2.55
N ARG A 107 3.26 14.14 3.85
CA ARG A 107 3.60 12.98 4.68
C ARG A 107 2.45 12.01 4.81
N PHE A 108 1.23 12.51 5.00
CA PHE A 108 0.04 11.67 5.04
C PHE A 108 -0.19 10.95 3.70
N HIS A 109 -0.13 11.68 2.58
CA HIS A 109 -0.35 11.08 1.26
C HIS A 109 0.79 10.13 0.83
N ALA A 110 2.03 10.34 1.27
CA ALA A 110 3.10 9.37 1.07
C ALA A 110 2.77 8.02 1.71
N GLY A 111 2.38 8.02 2.99
CA GLY A 111 1.94 6.81 3.70
C GLY A 111 0.70 6.18 3.08
N LYS A 112 -0.30 7.00 2.71
CA LYS A 112 -1.55 6.53 2.10
C LYS A 112 -1.33 5.94 0.69
N ALA A 113 -0.43 6.53 -0.11
CA ALA A 113 -0.07 5.99 -1.42
C ALA A 113 0.60 4.62 -1.27
N LEU A 114 1.57 4.48 -0.37
CA LEU A 114 2.19 3.18 -0.08
C LEU A 114 1.18 2.17 0.45
N TYR A 115 0.23 2.57 1.30
CA TYR A 115 -0.86 1.71 1.76
C TYR A 115 -1.66 1.14 0.59
N LEU A 116 -2.00 1.97 -0.39
CA LEU A 116 -2.76 1.56 -1.58
C LEU A 116 -1.95 0.69 -2.55
N ASP A 117 -0.61 0.81 -2.51
CA ASP A 117 0.31 0.03 -3.35
C ASP A 117 0.69 -1.32 -2.74
N THR A 118 0.27 -1.62 -1.51
CA THR A 118 0.65 -2.88 -0.84
C THR A 118 0.08 -4.10 -1.55
N PRO A 119 0.91 -5.16 -1.75
CA PRO A 119 0.50 -6.36 -2.43
C PRO A 119 -0.47 -7.22 -1.61
N GLU A 120 -0.98 -8.29 -2.24
CA GLU A 120 -1.75 -9.31 -1.54
C GLU A 120 -0.93 -10.01 -0.44
N PRO A 121 -1.59 -10.56 0.62
CA PRO A 121 -0.91 -11.15 1.78
C PRO A 121 0.09 -12.26 1.46
N ARG A 122 -0.13 -13.03 0.38
CA ARG A 122 0.73 -14.16 0.00
C ARG A 122 2.06 -13.74 -0.62
N LEU A 123 2.15 -12.50 -1.09
CA LEU A 123 3.34 -11.97 -1.74
C LEU A 123 4.34 -11.43 -0.72
N ASP A 124 5.45 -10.89 -1.20
CA ASP A 124 6.40 -10.16 -0.35
C ASP A 124 5.75 -8.94 0.29
N GLN A 125 5.97 -8.75 1.59
CA GLN A 125 5.33 -7.70 2.38
C GLN A 125 6.27 -6.54 2.75
N SER A 126 7.42 -6.40 2.09
CA SER A 126 8.35 -5.29 2.32
C SER A 126 7.69 -3.92 2.12
N GLY A 127 6.83 -3.79 1.09
CA GLY A 127 6.02 -2.61 0.85
C GLY A 127 5.03 -2.31 1.98
N THR A 128 4.46 -3.35 2.60
CA THR A 128 3.55 -3.22 3.74
C THR A 128 4.26 -2.64 4.96
N TYR A 129 5.48 -3.12 5.29
CA TYR A 129 6.29 -2.54 6.36
C TYR A 129 6.67 -1.10 6.08
N SER A 130 7.04 -0.77 4.83
CA SER A 130 7.33 0.61 4.42
C SER A 130 6.14 1.54 4.59
N ALA A 131 4.93 1.08 4.23
CA ALA A 131 3.70 1.84 4.42
C ALA A 131 3.40 2.10 5.91
N ILE A 132 3.53 1.07 6.76
CA ILE A 132 3.37 1.21 8.22
C ILE A 132 4.35 2.25 8.76
N GLN A 133 5.63 2.15 8.40
CA GLN A 133 6.66 3.08 8.85
C GLN A 133 6.35 4.53 8.46
N GLN A 134 5.94 4.79 7.22
CA GLN A 134 5.59 6.14 6.76
C GLN A 134 4.37 6.71 7.49
N LEU A 135 3.36 5.89 7.75
CA LEU A 135 2.18 6.31 8.51
C LEU A 135 2.50 6.57 9.99
N GLN A 136 3.37 5.75 10.61
CA GLN A 136 3.84 5.98 11.98
C GLN A 136 4.63 7.29 12.07
N MET A 137 5.58 7.52 11.17
CA MET A 137 6.34 8.78 11.10
C MET A 137 5.40 9.98 10.92
N PHE A 138 4.36 9.87 10.07
CA PHE A 138 3.36 10.94 9.95
C PHE A 138 2.70 11.25 11.30
N MET A 139 2.27 10.24 12.05
CA MET A 139 1.61 10.41 13.35
C MET A 139 2.54 10.98 14.42
N GLU A 140 3.84 10.66 14.35
CA GLU A 140 4.87 11.22 15.25
C GLU A 140 5.12 12.70 14.97
N TYR A 141 5.24 13.08 13.69
CA TYR A 141 5.47 14.48 13.31
C TYR A 141 4.23 15.36 13.50
N PHE A 142 3.03 14.80 13.33
CA PHE A 142 1.76 15.53 13.40
C PHE A 142 0.75 14.85 14.35
N PRO A 143 1.06 14.81 15.66
CA PRO A 143 0.23 14.10 16.65
C PRO A 143 -1.17 14.69 16.82
N GLN A 144 -1.38 15.96 16.43
CA GLN A 144 -2.67 16.68 16.49
C GLN A 144 -3.37 16.77 15.13
N SER A 145 -2.88 16.07 14.11
CA SER A 145 -3.48 16.07 12.78
C SER A 145 -4.89 15.48 12.80
N SER A 146 -5.80 16.10 12.05
CA SER A 146 -7.13 15.55 11.78
C SER A 146 -7.10 14.23 10.99
N LYS A 147 -5.94 13.90 10.38
CA LYS A 147 -5.70 12.66 9.62
C LYS A 147 -5.13 11.52 10.46
N LYS A 148 -4.89 11.75 11.75
CA LYS A 148 -4.27 10.77 12.65
C LYS A 148 -5.10 9.49 12.76
N GLU A 149 -6.41 9.61 12.95
CA GLU A 149 -7.29 8.46 13.06
C GLU A 149 -7.33 7.64 11.75
N GLU A 150 -7.40 8.32 10.59
CA GLU A 150 -7.33 7.67 9.29
C GLU A 150 -6.01 6.92 9.11
N ALA A 151 -4.88 7.52 9.49
CA ALA A 151 -3.57 6.89 9.44
C ALA A 151 -3.48 5.67 10.38
N GLN A 152 -4.01 5.76 11.59
CA GLN A 152 -4.04 4.65 12.55
C GLN A 152 -4.86 3.47 12.02
N ASN A 153 -6.01 3.74 11.41
CA ASN A 153 -6.87 2.71 10.81
C ASN A 153 -6.18 2.01 9.64
N MET A 154 -5.43 2.74 8.81
CA MET A 154 -4.60 2.15 7.76
C MET A 154 -3.50 1.26 8.34
N ILE A 155 -2.84 1.65 9.43
CA ILE A 155 -1.84 0.82 10.11
C ILE A 155 -2.46 -0.48 10.60
N PHE A 156 -3.63 -0.45 11.23
CA PHE A 156 -4.32 -1.68 11.67
C PHE A 156 -4.66 -2.60 10.50
N ALA A 157 -5.17 -2.04 9.39
CA ALA A 157 -5.45 -2.82 8.20
C ALA A 157 -4.19 -3.47 7.58
N LEU A 158 -3.05 -2.77 7.63
CA LEU A 158 -1.75 -3.31 7.18
C LEU A 158 -1.25 -4.41 8.12
N GLN A 159 -1.40 -4.23 9.42
CA GLN A 159 -1.06 -5.27 10.42
C GLN A 159 -1.91 -6.52 10.21
N ASP A 160 -3.22 -6.38 9.99
CA ASP A 160 -4.10 -7.51 9.67
C ASP A 160 -3.69 -8.21 8.35
N LYS A 161 -3.18 -7.46 7.37
CA LYS A 161 -2.61 -8.05 6.14
C LYS A 161 -1.37 -8.91 6.43
N LEU A 162 -0.49 -8.47 7.33
CA LEU A 162 0.67 -9.27 7.78
C LEU A 162 0.21 -10.53 8.53
N VAL A 163 -0.75 -10.38 9.45
CA VAL A 163 -1.35 -11.50 10.17
C VAL A 163 -2.04 -12.49 9.23
N MET A 164 -2.71 -12.01 8.19
CA MET A 164 -3.31 -12.86 7.17
C MET A 164 -2.25 -13.73 6.46
N LYS A 165 -1.06 -13.20 6.18
CA LYS A 165 0.07 -13.98 5.64
C LYS A 165 0.43 -15.13 6.57
N GLU A 166 0.59 -14.84 7.88
CA GLU A 166 0.91 -15.86 8.89
C GLU A 166 -0.21 -16.87 9.06
N TYR A 167 -1.47 -16.44 9.04
CA TYR A 167 -2.63 -17.33 9.04
C TYR A 167 -2.63 -18.29 7.85
N LEU A 168 -2.36 -17.78 6.65
CA LEU A 168 -2.29 -18.63 5.45
C LEU A 168 -1.13 -19.63 5.52
N SER A 169 0.01 -19.23 6.09
CA SER A 169 1.16 -20.12 6.34
C SER A 169 0.83 -21.19 7.38
N ALA A 170 0.23 -20.80 8.50
CA ALA A 170 -0.23 -21.74 9.54
C ALA A 170 -1.27 -22.73 9.00
N LYS A 171 -2.21 -22.25 8.19
CA LYS A 171 -3.22 -23.09 7.53
C LYS A 171 -2.61 -24.06 6.52
N LEU A 172 -1.56 -23.68 5.83
CA LEU A 172 -0.80 -24.58 4.97
C LEU A 172 -0.16 -25.69 5.78
N TYR A 173 0.53 -25.37 6.89
CA TYR A 173 1.08 -26.37 7.81
C TYR A 173 0.01 -27.31 8.34
N TYR A 174 -1.14 -26.79 8.76
CA TYR A 174 -2.27 -27.62 9.20
C TYR A 174 -2.69 -28.62 8.12
N ASN A 175 -2.85 -28.17 6.87
CA ASN A 175 -3.27 -29.01 5.75
C ASN A 175 -2.22 -30.07 5.35
N MET A 176 -0.93 -29.79 5.59
CA MET A 176 0.15 -30.76 5.37
C MET A 176 0.15 -31.87 6.44
N GLY A 177 -0.38 -31.62 7.63
CA GLY A 177 -0.48 -32.60 8.70
C GLY A 177 0.87 -33.23 9.07
N ASN A 178 0.96 -34.56 9.00
CA ASN A 178 2.20 -35.29 9.29
C ASN A 178 3.04 -35.63 8.05
N TYR A 179 2.73 -35.01 6.89
CA TYR A 179 3.51 -35.24 5.68
C TYR A 179 4.90 -34.58 5.79
N LEU A 180 5.94 -35.43 5.71
CA LEU A 180 7.36 -35.03 5.82
C LEU A 180 7.73 -34.31 7.14
N GLY A 181 6.98 -34.53 8.22
CA GLY A 181 7.29 -33.96 9.53
C GLY A 181 6.07 -33.56 10.33
N ASN A 182 6.30 -32.97 11.51
CA ASN A 182 5.22 -32.55 12.40
C ASN A 182 4.77 -31.12 12.05
N ASN A 183 3.96 -30.98 11.01
CA ASN A 183 3.48 -29.68 10.56
C ASN A 183 2.36 -29.12 11.46
N TYR A 184 1.66 -29.94 12.24
CA TYR A 184 0.71 -29.47 13.25
C TYR A 184 1.40 -28.62 14.32
N GLN A 185 2.60 -28.99 14.74
CA GLN A 185 3.38 -28.17 15.67
C GLN A 185 3.84 -26.87 15.02
N ALA A 186 4.30 -26.90 13.78
CA ALA A 186 4.65 -25.71 13.02
C ALA A 186 3.45 -24.74 12.86
N CYS A 187 2.25 -25.31 12.59
CA CYS A 187 1.00 -24.54 12.56
C CYS A 187 0.74 -23.80 13.88
N VAL A 188 0.84 -24.51 15.00
CA VAL A 188 0.62 -23.93 16.34
C VAL A 188 1.61 -22.80 16.62
N ILE A 189 2.89 -23.03 16.35
CA ILE A 189 3.95 -22.02 16.60
C ILE A 189 3.72 -20.76 15.74
N THR A 190 3.50 -20.94 14.44
CA THR A 190 3.26 -19.82 13.52
C THR A 190 2.04 -18.99 13.95
N ALA A 191 0.92 -19.64 14.24
CA ALA A 191 -0.30 -18.96 14.67
C ALA A 191 -0.15 -18.27 16.04
N GLN A 192 0.57 -18.88 17.00
CA GLN A 192 0.84 -18.26 18.31
C GLN A 192 1.75 -17.05 18.20
N ASN A 193 2.78 -17.09 17.36
CA ASN A 193 3.66 -15.96 17.11
C ASN A 193 2.87 -14.79 16.51
N ALA A 194 2.01 -15.04 15.51
CA ALA A 194 1.17 -14.01 14.93
C ALA A 194 0.26 -13.33 15.97
N LEU A 195 -0.35 -14.11 16.89
CA LEU A 195 -1.18 -13.56 17.99
C LEU A 195 -0.37 -12.79 19.03
N LYS A 196 0.89 -13.15 19.24
CA LYS A 196 1.80 -12.46 20.16
C LYS A 196 2.24 -11.12 19.58
N ASP A 197 2.63 -11.12 18.29
CA ASP A 197 3.16 -9.93 17.64
C ASP A 197 2.06 -8.90 17.30
N TYR A 198 0.83 -9.40 17.06
CA TYR A 198 -0.33 -8.57 16.69
C TYR A 198 -1.55 -8.86 17.58
N PRO A 199 -1.53 -8.47 18.86
CA PRO A 199 -2.55 -8.85 19.85
C PRO A 199 -3.95 -8.30 19.56
N TYR A 200 -4.06 -7.26 18.74
CA TYR A 200 -5.35 -6.60 18.41
C TYR A 200 -5.86 -6.92 17.01
N THR A 201 -5.33 -7.98 16.38
CA THR A 201 -5.78 -8.40 15.05
C THR A 201 -7.23 -8.85 15.02
N ASN A 202 -7.93 -8.58 13.94
CA ASN A 202 -9.26 -9.09 13.65
C ASN A 202 -9.27 -10.62 13.37
N LEU A 203 -8.10 -11.21 13.08
CA LEU A 203 -7.93 -12.66 12.82
C LEU A 203 -7.70 -13.49 14.08
N ARG A 204 -7.85 -12.91 15.27
CA ARG A 204 -7.62 -13.59 16.55
C ARG A 204 -8.45 -14.88 16.71
N GLU A 205 -9.73 -14.82 16.36
CA GLU A 205 -10.63 -15.98 16.48
C GLU A 205 -10.21 -17.10 15.52
N ASP A 206 -9.98 -16.77 14.25
CA ASP A 206 -9.56 -17.74 13.23
C ASP A 206 -8.24 -18.42 13.59
N LEU A 207 -7.25 -17.67 14.06
CA LEU A 207 -5.96 -18.20 14.54
C LEU A 207 -6.14 -19.09 15.77
N SER A 208 -7.00 -18.71 16.73
CA SER A 208 -7.26 -19.48 17.94
C SER A 208 -7.94 -20.82 17.61
N ILE A 209 -8.91 -20.81 16.71
CA ILE A 209 -9.57 -22.03 16.22
C ILE A 209 -8.56 -22.93 15.50
N LEU A 210 -7.69 -22.35 14.66
CA LEU A 210 -6.67 -23.12 13.95
C LEU A 210 -5.67 -23.75 14.91
N ILE A 211 -5.24 -23.05 15.95
CA ILE A 211 -4.37 -23.56 17.02
C ILE A 211 -5.05 -24.72 17.73
N LEU A 212 -6.33 -24.59 18.11
CA LEU A 212 -7.08 -25.64 18.80
C LEU A 212 -7.17 -26.91 17.96
N ARG A 213 -7.51 -26.78 16.68
CA ARG A 213 -7.58 -27.90 15.74
C ARG A 213 -6.22 -28.58 15.58
N ALA A 214 -5.15 -27.83 15.39
CA ALA A 214 -3.81 -28.36 15.22
C ALA A 214 -3.32 -29.08 16.49
N LYS A 215 -3.62 -28.55 17.68
CA LYS A 215 -3.31 -29.25 18.97
C LYS A 215 -4.11 -30.54 19.15
N TYR A 216 -5.36 -30.57 18.71
CA TYR A 216 -6.17 -31.79 18.74
C TYR A 216 -5.54 -32.89 17.87
N GLU A 217 -5.23 -32.59 16.61
CA GLU A 217 -4.59 -33.54 15.69
C GLU A 217 -3.23 -34.02 16.21
N LEU A 218 -2.45 -33.10 16.81
CA LEU A 218 -1.17 -33.43 17.43
C LEU A 218 -1.33 -34.42 18.60
N ALA A 219 -2.35 -34.24 19.47
CA ALA A 219 -2.62 -35.12 20.58
C ALA A 219 -3.08 -36.54 20.12
N VAL A 220 -3.93 -36.59 19.10
CA VAL A 220 -4.35 -37.86 18.47
C VAL A 220 -3.16 -38.60 17.88
N TYR A 221 -2.30 -37.92 17.15
CA TYR A 221 -1.10 -38.50 16.55
C TYR A 221 -0.14 -39.06 17.59
N LEU A 222 0.13 -38.32 18.67
CA LEU A 222 1.00 -38.77 19.75
C LEU A 222 0.41 -39.99 20.49
N SER A 223 -0.91 -40.01 20.70
CA SER A 223 -1.57 -41.17 21.34
C SER A 223 -1.43 -42.46 20.50
N LEU A 224 -1.55 -42.35 19.18
CA LEU A 224 -1.39 -43.44 18.24
C LEU A 224 0.04 -44.01 18.23
N ILE A 225 1.07 -43.13 18.31
CA ILE A 225 2.47 -43.54 18.38
C ILE A 225 2.70 -44.34 19.67
N HIS A 226 2.21 -43.90 20.83
CA HIS A 226 2.37 -44.60 22.10
C HIS A 226 1.63 -45.97 22.14
N ILE A 227 0.51 -46.10 21.43
CA ILE A 227 -0.20 -47.39 21.32
C ILE A 227 0.55 -48.35 20.40
N SER A 228 1.26 -47.88 19.39
CA SER A 228 1.99 -48.69 18.41
C SER A 228 3.43 -49.03 18.81
N GLU A 229 4.01 -48.38 19.84
CA GLU A 229 5.29 -48.80 20.39
C GLU A 229 5.15 -50.14 21.13
N PRO A 230 5.82 -51.21 20.69
CA PRO A 230 5.80 -52.46 21.44
C PRO A 230 6.45 -52.20 22.80
N THR A 231 5.70 -52.46 23.88
CA THR A 231 6.25 -52.45 25.22
C THR A 231 7.45 -53.40 25.25
N ARG A 232 8.68 -52.84 25.32
CA ARG A 232 9.88 -53.65 25.54
C ARG A 232 9.68 -54.44 26.85
N PRO A 233 9.75 -55.76 26.82
CA PRO A 233 9.67 -56.51 28.04
C PRO A 233 10.85 -56.12 28.93
N ILE A 234 10.55 -55.64 30.15
CA ILE A 234 11.56 -55.38 31.17
C ILE A 234 12.18 -56.73 31.46
N SER A 235 13.39 -56.99 31.00
CA SER A 235 14.17 -58.13 31.40
C SER A 235 14.58 -57.90 32.84
N ILE A 236 13.86 -58.61 33.79
CA ILE A 236 14.26 -58.71 35.18
C ILE A 236 15.37 -59.75 35.21
N SER A 237 16.58 -59.32 35.42
CA SER A 237 17.72 -60.18 35.78
C SER A 237 18.03 -60.06 37.27
#